data_2075dd1c43e738a2921155b5a8501b8c
#
_entry.id   2075dd1c43e738a2921155b5a8501b8c
#
_cell.length_a   1.000
_cell.length_b   1.000
_cell.length_c   1.000
_cell.angle_alpha   90.00
_cell.angle_beta   90.00
_cell.angle_gamma   90.00
#
_symmetry.space_group_name_H-M   'P 1'
#
loop_
_entity.id
_entity.type
_entity.pdbx_description
1 polymer ?
#
loop_
_entity_poly.entity_id
_entity_poly.type
_entity_poly.pdbx_seq_one_letter_code
_entity_poly.pdbx_strand_id
1 'polypeptide(L)' 'MAQNEVNRALHDVNDRRIHDIERALQKIAEGTYGFSDASGDPIPKARLEAVPEAIFTVAEQGKRDKGA' A
#
# COMPACT_ATOMS: atom_id res chain seq x y z
N MET A 1 -7.36 8.95 -25.04
CA MET A 1 -6.13 9.17 -25.51
C MET A 1 -5.19 7.99 -25.35
N ALA A 2 -4.56 7.62 -26.45
CA ALA A 2 -3.65 6.50 -26.48
C ALA A 2 -2.50 6.67 -25.49
N GLN A 3 -2.03 7.89 -25.34
CA GLN A 3 -0.95 8.21 -24.44
C GLN A 3 -1.31 7.90 -22.98
N ASN A 4 -2.55 8.15 -22.61
CA ASN A 4 -3.01 7.87 -21.25
C ASN A 4 -3.05 6.38 -20.97
N GLU A 5 -3.40 5.58 -21.96
CA GLU A 5 -3.44 4.13 -21.79
C GLU A 5 -2.04 3.56 -21.57
N VAL A 6 -1.08 4.04 -22.36
CA VAL A 6 0.30 3.62 -22.22
C VAL A 6 0.84 4.03 -20.84
N ASN A 7 0.57 5.27 -20.44
CA ASN A 7 1.02 5.76 -19.15
C ASN A 7 0.40 4.96 -18.00
N ARG A 8 -0.85 4.58 -18.14
CA ARG A 8 -1.51 3.77 -17.12
C ARG A 8 -0.80 2.44 -16.93
N ALA A 9 -0.44 1.78 -18.01
CA ALA A 9 0.26 0.51 -17.95
C ALA A 9 1.63 0.65 -17.28
N LEU A 10 2.34 1.73 -17.58
CA LEU A 10 3.66 1.98 -17.02
C LEU A 10 3.63 2.45 -15.57
N HIS A 11 2.60 3.21 -15.21
CA HIS A 11 2.54 3.85 -13.90
C HIS A 11 1.71 3.09 -12.86
N ASP A 12 1.07 2.00 -13.25
CA ASP A 12 0.14 1.31 -12.36
C ASP A 12 0.79 0.90 -11.04
N VAL A 13 1.99 0.31 -11.10
CA VAL A 13 2.71 -0.11 -9.91
C VAL A 13 3.18 1.09 -9.11
N ASN A 14 3.69 2.11 -9.79
CA ASN A 14 4.15 3.33 -9.13
C ASN A 14 3.00 4.09 -8.48
N ASP A 15 1.84 4.12 -9.12
CA ASP A 15 0.65 4.77 -8.57
C ASP A 15 0.21 4.09 -7.28
N ARG A 16 0.23 2.77 -7.23
CA ARG A 16 -0.10 2.04 -6.01
C ARG A 16 0.87 2.37 -4.89
N ARG A 17 2.16 2.41 -5.20
CA ARG A 17 3.18 2.70 -4.21
C ARG A 17 3.03 4.10 -3.66
N ILE A 18 2.81 5.07 -4.53
CA ILE A 18 2.58 6.46 -4.13
C ILE A 18 1.34 6.56 -3.25
N HIS A 19 0.26 5.89 -3.66
CA HIS A 19 -0.97 5.86 -2.89
C HIS A 19 -0.72 5.25 -1.50
N ASP A 20 0.02 4.16 -1.43
CA ASP A 20 0.32 3.53 -0.15
C ASP A 20 1.17 4.43 0.74
N ILE A 21 2.15 5.13 0.15
CA ILE A 21 2.98 6.08 0.89
C ILE A 21 2.13 7.22 1.45
N GLU A 22 1.26 7.79 0.64
CA GLU A 22 0.37 8.86 1.06
C GLU A 22 -0.56 8.37 2.17
N ARG A 23 -1.10 7.17 2.04
CA ARG A 23 -1.97 6.60 3.06
C ARG A 23 -1.19 6.32 4.35
N ALA A 24 0.04 5.83 4.26
CA ALA A 24 0.88 5.58 5.42
C ALA A 24 1.16 6.87 6.18
N LEU A 25 1.46 7.95 5.47
CA LEU A 25 1.68 9.26 6.10
C LEU A 25 0.42 9.74 6.82
N GLN A 26 -0.73 9.54 6.20
CA GLN A 26 -2.01 9.89 6.79
C GLN A 26 -2.27 9.07 8.06
N LYS A 27 -1.92 7.78 8.03
CA LYS A 27 -2.08 6.91 9.20
C LYS A 27 -1.16 7.33 10.35
N ILE A 28 0.03 7.82 10.04
CA ILE A 28 0.91 8.37 11.08
C ILE A 28 0.24 9.56 11.76
N ALA A 29 -0.34 10.45 10.97
CA ALA A 29 -1.04 11.62 11.52
C ALA A 29 -2.26 11.21 12.34
N GLU A 30 -2.93 10.13 11.96
CA GLU A 30 -4.12 9.63 12.65
C GLU A 30 -3.79 8.74 13.85
N GLY A 31 -2.54 8.31 13.96
CA GLY A 31 -2.13 7.39 15.02
C GLY A 31 -2.45 5.93 14.73
N THR A 32 -2.68 5.59 13.48
CA THR A 32 -3.00 4.21 13.06
C THR A 32 -1.91 3.54 12.24
N TYR A 33 -0.76 4.19 12.11
CA TYR A 33 0.38 3.60 11.40
C TYR A 33 0.83 2.32 12.10
N GLY A 34 1.12 1.29 11.31
CA GLY A 34 1.50 -0.01 11.85
C GLY A 34 0.34 -0.98 12.01
N PHE A 35 -0.88 -0.53 11.68
CA PHE A 35 -2.07 -1.37 11.71
C PHE A 35 -2.66 -1.45 10.31
N SER A 36 -3.24 -2.61 9.98
CA SER A 36 -3.81 -2.84 8.66
C SER A 36 -4.94 -1.88 8.35
N ASP A 37 -4.94 -1.35 7.14
CA ASP A 37 -5.99 -0.47 6.67
C ASP A 37 -7.28 -1.25 6.34
N ALA A 38 -7.18 -2.57 6.21
CA ALA A 38 -8.32 -3.43 5.93
C ALA A 38 -8.94 -4.00 7.20
N SER A 39 -8.12 -4.56 8.09
CA SER A 39 -8.62 -5.30 9.25
C SER A 39 -8.33 -4.62 10.58
N GLY A 40 -7.38 -3.70 10.60
CA GLY A 40 -6.92 -3.12 11.86
C GLY A 40 -5.94 -3.99 12.62
N ASP A 41 -5.56 -5.13 12.08
CA ASP A 41 -4.59 -6.00 12.72
C ASP A 41 -3.20 -5.38 12.67
N PRO A 42 -2.35 -5.64 13.68
CA PRO A 42 -1.00 -5.08 13.68
C PRO A 42 -0.15 -5.68 12.57
N ILE A 43 0.58 -4.81 11.87
CA ILE A 43 1.53 -5.23 10.85
C ILE A 43 2.86 -5.52 11.57
N PRO A 44 3.48 -6.69 11.34
CA PRO A 44 4.75 -7.00 11.99
C PRO A 44 5.81 -5.94 11.75
N LYS A 45 6.58 -5.62 12.78
CA LYS A 45 7.62 -4.61 12.71
C LYS A 45 8.64 -4.91 11.61
N ALA A 46 9.00 -6.18 11.44
CA ALA A 46 9.93 -6.60 10.40
C ALA A 46 9.40 -6.25 9.01
N ARG A 47 8.08 -6.38 8.81
CA ARG A 47 7.44 -6.01 7.56
C ARG A 47 7.52 -4.52 7.31
N LEU A 48 7.29 -3.73 8.35
CA LEU A 48 7.36 -2.27 8.26
C LEU A 48 8.78 -1.79 7.99
N GLU A 49 9.78 -2.47 8.53
CA GLU A 49 11.17 -2.14 8.27
C GLU A 49 11.55 -2.42 6.82
N ALA A 50 11.04 -3.52 6.26
CA ALA A 50 11.29 -3.88 4.86
C ALA A 50 10.45 -3.04 3.89
N VAL A 51 9.22 -2.74 4.26
CA VAL A 51 8.28 -1.97 3.42
C VAL A 51 7.61 -0.91 4.30
N PRO A 52 8.25 0.26 4.47
CA PRO A 52 7.70 1.30 5.36
C PRO A 52 6.31 1.79 4.95
N GLU A 53 5.97 1.72 3.67
CA GLU A 53 4.65 2.11 3.18
C GLU A 53 3.59 1.01 3.30
N ALA A 54 3.91 -0.10 3.96
CA ALA A 54 2.94 -1.19 4.12
C ALA A 54 1.74 -0.73 4.94
N ILE A 55 0.56 -0.89 4.36
CA ILE A 55 -0.71 -0.56 5.01
C ILE A 55 -1.59 -1.79 5.18
N PHE A 56 -1.10 -2.95 4.79
CA PHE A 56 -1.78 -4.24 4.92
C PHE A 56 -0.83 -5.28 5.47
N THR A 57 -1.37 -6.32 6.12
CA THR A 57 -0.57 -7.47 6.51
C THR A 57 -0.10 -8.20 5.25
N VAL A 58 0.89 -9.09 5.42
CA VAL A 58 1.42 -9.88 4.29
C VAL A 58 0.31 -10.68 3.62
N ALA A 59 -0.56 -11.30 4.43
CA ALA A 59 -1.66 -12.09 3.90
C ALA A 59 -2.64 -11.23 3.09
N GLU A 60 -2.95 -10.04 3.60
CA GLU A 60 -3.87 -9.11 2.91
C GLU A 60 -3.24 -8.56 1.65
N GLN A 61 -1.96 -8.27 1.69
CA GLN A 61 -1.25 -7.79 0.51
C GLN A 61 -1.23 -8.86 -0.59
N GLY A 62 -1.05 -10.12 -0.20
CA GLY A 62 -1.11 -11.22 -1.15
C GLY A 62 -2.46 -11.33 -1.84
N LYS A 63 -3.54 -11.16 -1.11
CA LYS A 63 -4.89 -11.17 -1.68
C LYS A 63 -5.10 -9.99 -2.62
N ARG A 64 -4.63 -8.81 -2.23
CA ARG A 64 -4.71 -7.60 -3.06
C ARG A 64 -3.99 -7.80 -4.39
N ASP A 65 -2.79 -8.35 -4.33
CA ASP A 65 -1.98 -8.59 -5.53
C ASP A 65 -2.63 -9.60 -6.45
N LYS A 66 -3.22 -10.66 -5.89
CA LYS A 66 -3.93 -11.66 -6.68
C LYS A 66 -5.21 -11.10 -7.28
N GLY A 67 -5.87 -10.20 -6.57
CA GLY A 67 -7.10 -9.59 -7.04
C GLY A 67 -6.89 -8.55 -8.12
N ALA A 68 -5.68 -8.12 -8.28
CA ALA A 68 -5.34 -7.15 -9.32
C ALA A 68 -5.03 -7.84 -10.64
#